data_02fa355ec71864b67e2ac4e5982eb2ff
#
_entry.id   02fa355ec71864b67e2ac4e5982eb2ff
#
_cell.length_a   1.000
_cell.length_b   1.000
_cell.length_c   1.000
_cell.angle_alpha   90.00
_cell.angle_beta   90.00
_cell.angle_gamma   90.00
#
_symmetry.space_group_name_H-M   'P 1'
#
loop_
_entity.id
_entity.type
_entity.pdbx_description
1 polymer ?
#
loop_
_entity_poly.entity_id
_entity_poly.type
_entity_poly.pdbx_seq_one_letter_code
_entity_poly.pdbx_strand_id
1 'polypeptide(L)'
;MNLQATPDDIIRKVLRISVIFTLIFTIIALLVGFIISSQVILFDGIFNLVGIALTYLSIAAMRFINKKDDWNYPFGKATFEPFIAVVQYAVIIYICLTNITTAIQVIIHGGHEVNIASGVLYGVFSTVYNFIVFTYLRLLTKKHPTAILEVEVDQWKFSFLLGMGILIGFSLSYALSLTQFYPARAFSDPILTIIITLLFGKTAIASIKNCVREILSATPPKELCDLITAKTREINQNYEFVDEIFRLAKVGNKIIIELDYVIEAGFALDSIVMQDQLRKELTSALAQLPYEKWININFTSDLQLAQHLS
;
A
#
# COMPACT_ATOMS: atom_id res chain seq x y z
N MET A 1 7.99 -6.09 31.83
CA MET A 1 8.62 -5.17 30.89
C MET A 1 8.07 -5.49 29.51
N ASN A 2 6.88 -4.93 29.18
CA ASN A 2 6.27 -5.11 27.86
C ASN A 2 7.02 -4.21 26.88
N LEU A 3 7.98 -4.79 26.14
CA LEU A 3 8.56 -4.15 24.96
C LEU A 3 7.41 -3.97 23.95
N GLN A 4 6.82 -2.79 23.92
CA GLN A 4 5.93 -2.41 22.82
C GLN A 4 6.77 -2.48 21.55
N ALA A 5 6.41 -3.42 20.65
CA ALA A 5 7.09 -3.57 19.37
C ALA A 5 7.08 -2.24 18.63
N THR A 6 8.24 -1.80 18.15
CA THR A 6 8.33 -0.57 17.35
C THR A 6 7.55 -0.74 16.04
N PRO A 7 7.04 0.33 15.42
CA PRO A 7 6.40 0.25 14.10
C PRO A 7 7.24 -0.55 13.10
N ASP A 8 8.54 -0.37 13.10
CA ASP A 8 9.49 -1.08 12.25
C ASP A 8 9.54 -2.58 12.49
N ASP A 9 9.44 -3.02 13.75
CA ASP A 9 9.41 -4.44 14.09
C ASP A 9 8.14 -5.09 13.55
N ILE A 10 7.03 -4.36 13.58
CA ILE A 10 5.75 -4.83 13.02
C ILE A 10 5.86 -4.96 11.50
N ILE A 11 6.39 -3.94 10.80
CA ILE A 11 6.58 -3.97 9.36
C ILE A 11 7.45 -5.16 8.96
N ARG A 12 8.61 -5.33 9.58
CA ARG A 12 9.52 -6.46 9.32
C ARG A 12 8.86 -7.80 9.60
N LYS A 13 8.06 -7.90 10.65
CA LYS A 13 7.32 -9.12 10.99
C LYS A 13 6.29 -9.46 9.90
N VAL A 14 5.52 -8.47 9.44
CA VAL A 14 4.52 -8.64 8.38
C VAL A 14 5.18 -9.10 7.09
N LEU A 15 6.27 -8.44 6.66
CA LEU A 15 7.01 -8.80 5.45
C LEU A 15 7.60 -10.21 5.53
N ARG A 16 8.18 -10.62 6.67
CA ARG A 16 8.70 -11.98 6.85
C ARG A 16 7.59 -13.04 6.81
N ILE A 17 6.46 -12.76 7.43
CA ILE A 17 5.30 -13.64 7.42
C ILE A 17 4.80 -13.78 5.98
N SER A 18 4.69 -12.68 5.24
CA SER A 18 4.30 -12.67 3.84
C SER A 18 5.23 -13.55 2.99
N VAL A 19 6.55 -13.40 3.12
CA VAL A 19 7.52 -14.25 2.40
C VAL A 19 7.32 -15.74 2.69
N ILE A 20 7.12 -16.11 3.96
CA ILE A 20 6.94 -17.51 4.35
C ILE A 20 5.67 -18.08 3.71
N PHE A 21 4.55 -17.35 3.80
CA PHE A 21 3.29 -17.80 3.20
C PHE A 21 3.37 -17.84 1.68
N THR A 22 3.98 -16.83 1.04
CA THR A 22 4.18 -16.84 -0.42
C THR A 22 5.05 -18.01 -0.84
N LEU A 23 6.13 -18.32 -0.12
CA LEU A 23 7.00 -19.45 -0.45
C LEU A 23 6.26 -20.79 -0.36
N ILE A 24 5.48 -21.01 0.70
CA ILE A 24 4.66 -22.21 0.86
C ILE A 24 3.67 -22.33 -0.31
N PHE A 25 2.94 -21.26 -0.61
CA PHE A 25 1.98 -21.25 -1.71
C PHE A 25 2.65 -21.51 -3.07
N THR A 26 3.78 -20.84 -3.34
CA THR A 26 4.55 -21.00 -4.57
C THR A 26 4.98 -22.46 -4.80
N ILE A 27 5.51 -23.11 -3.77
CA ILE A 27 5.92 -24.52 -3.86
C ILE A 27 4.71 -25.39 -4.21
N ILE A 28 3.58 -25.20 -3.53
CA ILE A 28 2.35 -25.95 -3.80
C ILE A 28 1.85 -25.69 -5.23
N ALA A 29 1.78 -24.41 -5.64
CA ALA A 29 1.32 -24.03 -6.96
C ALA A 29 2.17 -24.63 -8.09
N LEU A 30 3.51 -24.56 -7.96
CA LEU A 30 4.42 -25.14 -8.96
C LEU A 30 4.33 -26.66 -9.01
N LEU A 31 4.27 -27.35 -7.87
CA LEU A 31 4.12 -28.81 -7.83
C LEU A 31 2.79 -29.25 -8.45
N VAL A 32 1.68 -28.62 -8.05
CA VAL A 32 0.35 -28.94 -8.58
C VAL A 32 0.28 -28.59 -10.06
N GLY A 33 0.77 -27.43 -10.47
CA GLY A 33 0.79 -27.00 -11.86
C GLY A 33 1.58 -27.95 -12.76
N PHE A 34 2.72 -28.47 -12.28
CA PHE A 34 3.53 -29.44 -13.00
C PHE A 34 2.82 -30.81 -13.11
N ILE A 35 2.24 -31.31 -12.01
CA ILE A 35 1.54 -32.63 -11.99
C ILE A 35 0.31 -32.60 -12.89
N ILE A 36 -0.43 -31.50 -12.88
CA ILE A 36 -1.69 -31.38 -13.66
C ILE A 36 -1.42 -30.87 -15.09
N SER A 37 -0.20 -30.44 -15.39
CA SER A 37 0.18 -29.79 -16.65
C SER A 37 -0.67 -28.56 -16.97
N SER A 38 -1.08 -27.80 -15.95
CA SER A 38 -1.88 -26.59 -16.09
C SER A 38 -0.99 -25.37 -16.21
N GLN A 39 -1.06 -24.68 -17.36
CA GLN A 39 -0.31 -23.45 -17.61
C GLN A 39 -0.73 -22.32 -16.65
N VAL A 40 -2.04 -22.20 -16.34
CA VAL A 40 -2.59 -21.17 -15.44
C VAL A 40 -2.06 -21.34 -14.02
N ILE A 41 -2.02 -22.59 -13.52
CA ILE A 41 -1.51 -22.89 -12.17
C ILE A 41 0.02 -22.68 -12.10
N LEU A 42 0.76 -23.10 -13.14
CA LEU A 42 2.21 -22.80 -13.23
C LEU A 42 2.47 -21.30 -13.25
N PHE A 43 1.65 -20.57 -14.00
CA PHE A 43 1.76 -19.11 -14.06
C PHE A 43 1.51 -18.45 -12.67
N ASP A 44 0.49 -18.91 -11.92
CA ASP A 44 0.23 -18.44 -10.56
C ASP A 44 1.46 -18.67 -9.64
N GLY A 45 2.09 -19.86 -9.74
CA GLY A 45 3.35 -20.15 -9.04
C GLY A 45 4.50 -19.21 -9.41
N ILE A 46 4.70 -18.94 -10.71
CA ILE A 46 5.74 -18.02 -11.20
C ILE A 46 5.45 -16.59 -10.76
N PHE A 47 4.18 -16.16 -10.80
CA PHE A 47 3.76 -14.85 -10.32
C PHE A 47 4.13 -14.65 -8.85
N ASN A 48 3.91 -15.65 -8.03
CA ASN A 48 4.27 -15.60 -6.60
C ASN A 48 5.79 -15.57 -6.36
N LEU A 49 6.62 -16.17 -7.25
CA LEU A 49 8.08 -15.99 -7.19
C LEU A 49 8.49 -14.52 -7.37
N VAL A 50 7.85 -13.82 -8.30
CA VAL A 50 8.07 -12.37 -8.48
C VAL A 50 7.62 -11.62 -7.22
N GLY A 51 6.50 -11.99 -6.63
CA GLY A 51 6.02 -11.45 -5.35
C GLY A 51 7.08 -11.57 -4.25
N ILE A 52 7.73 -12.73 -4.09
CA ILE A 52 8.82 -12.91 -3.13
C ILE A 52 9.96 -11.91 -3.39
N ALA A 53 10.39 -11.74 -4.64
CA ALA A 53 11.44 -10.78 -4.99
C ALA A 53 11.05 -9.33 -4.61
N LEU A 54 9.80 -8.95 -4.86
CA LEU A 54 9.28 -7.64 -4.48
C LEU A 54 9.22 -7.44 -2.96
N THR A 55 8.87 -8.48 -2.19
CA THR A 55 8.88 -8.41 -0.72
C THR A 55 10.31 -8.29 -0.18
N TYR A 56 11.29 -8.97 -0.79
CA TYR A 56 12.70 -8.75 -0.42
C TYR A 56 13.17 -7.33 -0.74
N LEU A 57 12.72 -6.73 -1.84
CA LEU A 57 12.97 -5.32 -2.16
C LEU A 57 12.40 -4.40 -1.06
N SER A 58 11.18 -4.66 -0.58
CA SER A 58 10.57 -3.94 0.54
C SER A 58 11.42 -4.04 1.82
N ILE A 59 11.90 -5.24 2.15
CA ILE A 59 12.76 -5.46 3.32
C ILE A 59 14.09 -4.69 3.18
N ALA A 60 14.69 -4.68 2.00
CA ALA A 60 15.92 -3.95 1.72
C ALA A 60 15.69 -2.43 1.83
N ALA A 61 14.59 -1.93 1.29
CA ALA A 61 14.19 -0.53 1.40
C ALA A 61 14.02 -0.10 2.86
N MET A 62 13.32 -0.89 3.68
CA MET A 62 13.16 -0.61 5.11
C MET A 62 14.49 -0.56 5.86
N ARG A 63 15.44 -1.46 5.53
CA ARG A 63 16.79 -1.41 6.12
C ARG A 63 17.54 -0.13 5.75
N PHE A 64 17.38 0.33 4.51
CA PHE A 64 18.02 1.57 4.05
C PHE A 64 17.40 2.81 4.71
N ILE A 65 16.06 2.87 4.81
CA ILE A 65 15.33 3.98 5.43
C ILE A 65 15.73 4.12 6.90
N ASN A 66 15.79 3.00 7.63
CA ASN A 66 16.06 2.98 9.07
C ASN A 66 17.54 3.15 9.45
N LYS A 67 18.45 3.12 8.47
CA LYS A 67 19.86 3.41 8.72
C LYS A 67 20.04 4.92 8.94
N LYS A 68 20.39 5.31 10.16
CA LYS A 68 20.72 6.72 10.48
C LYS A 68 21.87 7.21 9.60
N ASP A 69 21.66 8.32 8.95
CA ASP A 69 22.65 8.99 8.11
C ASP A 69 22.25 10.47 7.99
N ASP A 70 22.37 11.18 9.08
CA ASP A 70 21.89 12.55 9.20
C ASP A 70 22.74 13.53 8.36
N TRP A 71 23.97 13.14 8.03
CA TRP A 71 24.86 13.95 7.20
C TRP A 71 24.45 13.99 5.72
N ASN A 72 24.14 12.82 5.13
CA ASN A 72 23.73 12.76 3.72
C ASN A 72 22.23 13.01 3.53
N TYR A 73 21.42 12.74 4.56
CA TYR A 73 19.95 12.84 4.51
C TYR A 73 19.41 13.59 5.73
N PRO A 74 19.66 14.92 5.82
CA PRO A 74 19.29 15.72 7.01
C PRO A 74 17.77 15.76 7.27
N PHE A 75 16.93 15.63 6.23
CA PHE A 75 15.46 15.54 6.35
C PHE A 75 14.93 14.11 6.46
N GLY A 76 15.84 13.11 6.54
CA GLY A 76 15.51 11.69 6.58
C GLY A 76 15.31 11.08 5.19
N LYS A 77 14.92 9.80 5.16
CA LYS A 77 14.79 8.99 3.93
C LYS A 77 13.35 8.56 3.66
N ALA A 78 12.37 9.20 4.30
CA ALA A 78 10.96 8.78 4.23
C ALA A 78 10.43 8.74 2.78
N THR A 79 10.88 9.64 1.91
CA THR A 79 10.50 9.67 0.48
C THR A 79 10.89 8.42 -0.28
N PHE A 80 11.89 7.66 0.22
CA PHE A 80 12.31 6.42 -0.43
C PHE A 80 11.25 5.32 -0.32
N GLU A 81 10.40 5.36 0.70
CA GLU A 81 9.31 4.40 0.88
C GLU A 81 8.28 4.44 -0.28
N PRO A 82 7.60 5.58 -0.56
CA PRO A 82 6.67 5.65 -1.67
C PRO A 82 7.36 5.49 -3.04
N PHE A 83 8.65 5.83 -3.17
CA PHE A 83 9.41 5.58 -4.39
C PHE A 83 9.52 4.07 -4.69
N ILE A 84 9.90 3.26 -3.70
CA ILE A 84 9.96 1.79 -3.86
C ILE A 84 8.57 1.22 -4.14
N ALA A 85 7.52 1.75 -3.49
CA ALA A 85 6.15 1.32 -3.78
C ALA A 85 5.76 1.60 -5.24
N VAL A 86 6.14 2.74 -5.82
CA VAL A 86 5.93 3.03 -7.27
C VAL A 86 6.60 1.96 -8.13
N VAL A 87 7.87 1.60 -7.84
CA VAL A 87 8.59 0.55 -8.58
C VAL A 87 7.84 -0.78 -8.51
N GLN A 88 7.37 -1.17 -7.32
CA GLN A 88 6.64 -2.42 -7.12
C GLN A 88 5.30 -2.44 -7.88
N TYR A 89 4.51 -1.37 -7.79
CA TYR A 89 3.26 -1.26 -8.56
C TYR A 89 3.50 -1.23 -10.07
N ALA A 90 4.62 -0.65 -10.55
CA ALA A 90 4.99 -0.69 -11.96
C ALA A 90 5.25 -2.14 -12.44
N VAL A 91 5.95 -2.96 -11.62
CA VAL A 91 6.15 -4.39 -11.90
C VAL A 91 4.80 -5.12 -11.92
N ILE A 92 3.90 -4.83 -10.96
CA ILE A 92 2.56 -5.41 -10.92
C ILE A 92 1.77 -5.08 -12.19
N ILE A 93 1.81 -3.82 -12.65
CA ILE A 93 1.15 -3.41 -13.90
C ILE A 93 1.74 -4.16 -15.10
N TYR A 94 3.06 -4.32 -15.17
CA TYR A 94 3.71 -5.11 -16.21
C TYR A 94 3.18 -6.56 -16.22
N ILE A 95 3.05 -7.19 -15.06
CA ILE A 95 2.50 -8.53 -14.93
C ILE A 95 1.01 -8.55 -15.34
N CYS A 96 0.22 -7.54 -14.99
CA CYS A 96 -1.15 -7.41 -15.46
C CYS A 96 -1.23 -7.35 -16.99
N LEU A 97 -0.38 -6.57 -17.64
CA LEU A 97 -0.33 -6.48 -19.10
C LEU A 97 0.04 -7.81 -19.75
N THR A 98 1.03 -8.53 -19.20
CA THR A 98 1.40 -9.86 -19.71
C THR A 98 0.28 -10.88 -19.53
N ASN A 99 -0.45 -10.84 -18.40
CA ASN A 99 -1.62 -11.70 -18.18
C ASN A 99 -2.74 -11.45 -19.20
N ILE A 100 -3.06 -10.19 -19.47
CA ILE A 100 -4.07 -9.83 -20.46
C ILE A 100 -3.65 -10.31 -21.84
N THR A 101 -2.41 -10.08 -22.25
CA THR A 101 -1.92 -10.52 -23.56
C THR A 101 -1.95 -12.04 -23.69
N THR A 102 -1.57 -12.78 -22.65
CA THR A 102 -1.63 -14.25 -22.63
C THR A 102 -3.09 -14.74 -22.73
N ALA A 103 -4.00 -14.15 -21.95
CA ALA A 103 -5.43 -14.51 -21.99
C ALA A 103 -6.05 -14.23 -23.36
N ILE A 104 -5.70 -13.12 -24.01
CA ILE A 104 -6.12 -12.82 -25.39
C ILE A 104 -5.59 -13.86 -26.38
N GLN A 105 -4.31 -14.25 -26.25
CA GLN A 105 -3.73 -15.30 -27.10
C GLN A 105 -4.46 -16.63 -26.93
N VAL A 106 -4.80 -17.04 -25.70
CA VAL A 106 -5.60 -18.25 -25.45
C VAL A 106 -6.96 -18.16 -26.15
N ILE A 107 -7.63 -17.02 -26.11
CA ILE A 107 -8.91 -16.81 -26.78
C ILE A 107 -8.75 -16.97 -28.32
N ILE A 108 -7.73 -16.31 -28.90
CA ILE A 108 -7.49 -16.36 -30.36
C ILE A 108 -7.17 -17.78 -30.85
N HIS A 109 -6.48 -18.59 -30.03
CA HIS A 109 -6.14 -19.96 -30.37
C HIS A 109 -7.26 -20.98 -30.06
N GLY A 110 -8.46 -20.54 -29.78
CA GLY A 110 -9.63 -21.42 -29.60
C GLY A 110 -9.89 -21.87 -28.17
N GLY A 111 -9.25 -21.22 -27.19
CA GLY A 111 -9.39 -21.57 -25.76
C GLY A 111 -8.43 -22.65 -25.31
N HIS A 112 -8.54 -23.06 -24.06
CA HIS A 112 -7.70 -24.10 -23.47
C HIS A 112 -8.52 -25.14 -22.71
N GLU A 113 -8.31 -26.42 -23.02
CA GLU A 113 -8.94 -27.52 -22.27
C GLU A 113 -8.06 -27.93 -21.10
N VAL A 114 -8.54 -27.74 -19.89
CA VAL A 114 -7.88 -28.15 -18.64
C VAL A 114 -8.75 -29.17 -17.93
N ASN A 115 -8.12 -30.04 -17.12
CA ASN A 115 -8.87 -30.95 -16.25
C ASN A 115 -9.67 -30.11 -15.23
N ILE A 116 -11.00 -30.07 -15.46
CA ILE A 116 -11.93 -29.21 -14.72
C ILE A 116 -11.91 -29.54 -13.23
N ALA A 117 -11.92 -30.83 -12.86
CA ALA A 117 -11.97 -31.25 -11.46
C ALA A 117 -10.76 -30.79 -10.68
N SER A 118 -9.57 -30.95 -11.25
CA SER A 118 -8.30 -30.49 -10.67
C SER A 118 -8.23 -28.96 -10.60
N GLY A 119 -8.73 -28.27 -11.64
CA GLY A 119 -8.79 -26.81 -11.68
C GLY A 119 -9.71 -26.24 -10.60
N VAL A 120 -10.90 -26.82 -10.39
CA VAL A 120 -11.82 -26.41 -9.31
C VAL A 120 -11.18 -26.62 -7.93
N LEU A 121 -10.56 -27.80 -7.71
CA LEU A 121 -9.91 -28.09 -6.43
C LEU A 121 -8.79 -27.09 -6.12
N TYR A 122 -7.93 -26.80 -7.11
CA TYR A 122 -6.88 -25.79 -6.98
C TYR A 122 -7.48 -24.39 -6.75
N GLY A 123 -8.52 -24.03 -7.50
CA GLY A 123 -9.20 -22.73 -7.34
C GLY A 123 -9.77 -22.53 -5.94
N VAL A 124 -10.40 -23.58 -5.35
CA VAL A 124 -10.86 -23.55 -3.95
C VAL A 124 -9.67 -23.37 -3.00
N PHE A 125 -8.63 -24.18 -3.15
CA PHE A 125 -7.43 -24.08 -2.31
C PHE A 125 -6.79 -22.69 -2.41
N SER A 126 -6.51 -22.19 -3.62
CA SER A 126 -5.90 -20.89 -3.86
C SER A 126 -6.74 -19.76 -3.27
N THR A 127 -8.07 -19.78 -3.51
CA THR A 127 -8.99 -18.76 -3.00
C THR A 127 -8.99 -18.72 -1.47
N VAL A 128 -9.15 -19.86 -0.81
CA VAL A 128 -9.21 -19.93 0.66
C VAL A 128 -7.88 -19.54 1.28
N TYR A 129 -6.78 -20.08 0.75
CA TYR A 129 -5.44 -19.77 1.25
C TYR A 129 -5.12 -18.27 1.16
N ASN A 130 -5.29 -17.70 -0.03
CA ASN A 130 -4.99 -16.28 -0.25
C ASN A 130 -5.94 -15.37 0.54
N PHE A 131 -7.20 -15.73 0.72
CA PHE A 131 -8.15 -14.99 1.55
C PHE A 131 -7.74 -14.95 3.02
N ILE A 132 -7.32 -16.09 3.57
CA ILE A 132 -6.86 -16.18 4.97
C ILE A 132 -5.65 -15.30 5.17
N VAL A 133 -4.64 -15.41 4.30
CA VAL A 133 -3.40 -14.63 4.43
C VAL A 133 -3.66 -13.14 4.19
N PHE A 134 -4.42 -12.77 3.17
CA PHE A 134 -4.84 -11.39 2.92
C PHE A 134 -5.51 -10.76 4.14
N THR A 135 -6.51 -11.46 4.71
CA THR A 135 -7.25 -10.95 5.87
C THR A 135 -6.33 -10.81 7.09
N TYR A 136 -5.47 -11.80 7.33
CA TYR A 136 -4.50 -11.77 8.43
C TYR A 136 -3.53 -10.59 8.29
N LEU A 137 -2.91 -10.41 7.13
CA LEU A 137 -1.98 -9.30 6.89
C LEU A 137 -2.69 -7.94 6.97
N ARG A 138 -3.88 -7.82 6.38
CA ARG A 138 -4.67 -6.59 6.44
C ARG A 138 -5.00 -6.18 7.87
N LEU A 139 -5.31 -7.13 8.75
CA LEU A 139 -5.57 -6.85 10.17
C LEU A 139 -4.31 -6.38 10.90
N LEU A 140 -3.15 -6.96 10.58
CA LEU A 140 -1.87 -6.54 11.16
C LEU A 140 -1.46 -5.12 10.71
N THR A 141 -1.75 -4.76 9.45
CA THR A 141 -1.32 -3.49 8.85
C THR A 141 -2.24 -2.32 9.18
N LYS A 142 -3.50 -2.56 9.58
CA LYS A 142 -4.46 -1.50 9.91
C LYS A 142 -3.94 -0.48 10.93
N LYS A 143 -3.07 -0.90 11.85
CA LYS A 143 -2.53 -0.04 12.91
C LYS A 143 -1.32 0.80 12.45
N HIS A 144 -0.67 0.39 11.37
CA HIS A 144 0.57 1.00 10.87
C HIS A 144 0.53 1.07 9.33
N PRO A 145 -0.31 1.93 8.74
CA PRO A 145 -0.44 2.04 7.30
C PRO A 145 0.80 2.71 6.69
N THR A 146 1.57 1.94 5.93
CA THR A 146 2.73 2.42 5.16
C THR A 146 2.60 2.00 3.71
N ALA A 147 3.21 2.74 2.78
CA ALA A 147 3.14 2.44 1.36
C ALA A 147 3.65 1.02 1.04
N ILE A 148 4.72 0.58 1.72
CA ILE A 148 5.29 -0.77 1.56
C ILE A 148 4.30 -1.84 2.02
N LEU A 149 3.64 -1.66 3.17
CA LEU A 149 2.66 -2.64 3.65
C LEU A 149 1.39 -2.65 2.82
N GLU A 150 0.99 -1.52 2.26
CA GLU A 150 -0.15 -1.45 1.32
C GLU A 150 0.13 -2.26 0.06
N VAL A 151 1.35 -2.18 -0.50
CA VAL A 151 1.75 -3.04 -1.63
C VAL A 151 1.63 -4.51 -1.29
N GLU A 152 2.13 -4.95 -0.13
CA GLU A 152 2.04 -6.34 0.31
C GLU A 152 0.57 -6.81 0.44
N VAL A 153 -0.28 -6.01 1.07
CA VAL A 153 -1.70 -6.32 1.22
C VAL A 153 -2.40 -6.37 -0.15
N ASP A 154 -2.08 -5.45 -1.06
CA ASP A 154 -2.64 -5.42 -2.40
C ASP A 154 -2.19 -6.62 -3.24
N GLN A 155 -0.94 -7.09 -3.11
CA GLN A 155 -0.46 -8.32 -3.76
C GLN A 155 -1.27 -9.54 -3.31
N TRP A 156 -1.50 -9.71 -2.01
CA TRP A 156 -2.32 -10.80 -1.48
C TRP A 156 -3.80 -10.69 -1.86
N LYS A 157 -4.33 -9.47 -1.92
CA LYS A 157 -5.68 -9.21 -2.43
C LYS A 157 -5.79 -9.60 -3.91
N PHE A 158 -4.76 -9.30 -4.71
CA PHE A 158 -4.73 -9.72 -6.11
C PHE A 158 -4.68 -11.24 -6.25
N SER A 159 -3.79 -11.91 -5.50
CA SER A 159 -3.71 -13.38 -5.51
C SER A 159 -5.04 -14.02 -5.08
N PHE A 160 -5.75 -13.44 -4.11
CA PHE A 160 -7.10 -13.87 -3.75
C PHE A 160 -8.11 -13.70 -4.90
N LEU A 161 -8.12 -12.54 -5.56
CA LEU A 161 -9.02 -12.28 -6.69
C LEU A 161 -8.69 -13.17 -7.89
N LEU A 162 -7.40 -13.43 -8.13
CA LEU A 162 -6.95 -14.36 -9.17
C LEU A 162 -7.43 -15.79 -8.86
N GLY A 163 -7.26 -16.26 -7.62
CA GLY A 163 -7.77 -17.55 -7.17
C GLY A 163 -9.28 -17.67 -7.33
N MET A 164 -10.05 -16.63 -6.97
CA MET A 164 -11.50 -16.56 -7.24
C MET A 164 -11.82 -16.64 -8.74
N GLY A 165 -11.05 -15.93 -9.57
CA GLY A 165 -11.21 -16.01 -11.03
C GLY A 165 -11.00 -17.42 -11.56
N ILE A 166 -9.95 -18.09 -11.11
CA ILE A 166 -9.65 -19.48 -11.44
C ILE A 166 -10.82 -20.39 -11.01
N LEU A 167 -11.30 -20.26 -9.78
CA LEU A 167 -12.41 -21.05 -9.25
C LEU A 167 -13.69 -20.82 -10.05
N ILE A 168 -14.07 -19.58 -10.31
CA ILE A 168 -15.28 -19.24 -11.08
C ILE A 168 -15.14 -19.72 -12.53
N GLY A 169 -13.95 -19.52 -13.15
CA GLY A 169 -13.68 -19.97 -14.52
C GLY A 169 -13.84 -21.47 -14.68
N PHE A 170 -13.24 -22.27 -13.80
CA PHE A 170 -13.39 -23.72 -13.85
C PHE A 170 -14.79 -24.18 -13.48
N SER A 171 -15.45 -23.54 -12.53
CA SER A 171 -16.86 -23.85 -12.18
C SER A 171 -17.80 -23.55 -13.34
N LEU A 172 -17.59 -22.42 -14.04
CA LEU A 172 -18.36 -22.07 -15.23
C LEU A 172 -18.06 -23.04 -16.37
N SER A 173 -16.79 -23.43 -16.59
CA SER A 173 -16.40 -24.45 -17.57
C SER A 173 -17.09 -25.78 -17.30
N TYR A 174 -17.22 -26.17 -16.02
CA TYR A 174 -17.98 -27.35 -15.62
C TYR A 174 -19.48 -27.22 -15.97
N ALA A 175 -20.11 -26.11 -15.61
CA ALA A 175 -21.50 -25.87 -15.91
C ALA A 175 -21.75 -25.86 -17.43
N LEU A 176 -20.93 -25.22 -18.23
CA LEU A 176 -21.01 -25.20 -19.68
C LEU A 176 -20.83 -26.60 -20.31
N SER A 177 -20.01 -27.46 -19.70
CA SER A 177 -19.82 -28.83 -20.16
C SER A 177 -21.08 -29.70 -20.09
N LEU A 178 -22.05 -29.31 -19.27
CA LEU A 178 -23.33 -29.98 -19.10
C LEU A 178 -24.42 -29.46 -20.08
N THR A 179 -24.08 -28.46 -20.91
CA THR A 179 -25.05 -27.79 -21.82
C THR A 179 -24.63 -27.95 -23.29
N GLN A 180 -25.50 -27.52 -24.21
CA GLN A 180 -25.19 -27.39 -25.64
C GLN A 180 -24.11 -26.36 -25.98
N PHE A 181 -23.74 -25.51 -25.02
CA PHE A 181 -22.64 -24.51 -25.14
C PHE A 181 -21.29 -25.07 -24.77
N TYR A 182 -21.10 -26.38 -24.82
CA TYR A 182 -19.85 -27.08 -24.54
C TYR A 182 -18.59 -26.40 -25.12
N PRO A 183 -18.55 -25.88 -26.38
CA PRO A 183 -17.35 -25.21 -26.91
C PRO A 183 -16.99 -23.90 -26.19
N ALA A 184 -17.98 -23.20 -25.60
CA ALA A 184 -17.73 -21.93 -24.91
C ALA A 184 -17.00 -22.08 -23.57
N ARG A 185 -16.93 -23.30 -23.01
CA ARG A 185 -16.22 -23.56 -21.74
C ARG A 185 -14.74 -23.18 -21.78
N ALA A 186 -14.11 -23.34 -22.96
CA ALA A 186 -12.69 -23.05 -23.15
C ALA A 186 -12.34 -21.55 -23.02
N PHE A 187 -13.34 -20.67 -23.11
CA PHE A 187 -13.16 -19.21 -23.04
C PHE A 187 -13.51 -18.62 -21.67
N SER A 188 -14.14 -19.38 -20.77
CA SER A 188 -14.60 -18.85 -19.48
C SER A 188 -13.46 -18.38 -18.58
N ASP A 189 -12.38 -19.15 -18.47
CA ASP A 189 -11.20 -18.81 -17.66
C ASP A 189 -10.45 -17.56 -18.20
N PRO A 190 -10.05 -17.48 -19.49
CA PRO A 190 -9.35 -16.31 -19.98
C PRO A 190 -10.19 -15.03 -19.96
N ILE A 191 -11.51 -15.09 -20.17
CA ILE A 191 -12.38 -13.90 -20.06
C ILE A 191 -12.41 -13.37 -18.62
N LEU A 192 -12.62 -14.24 -17.65
CA LEU A 192 -12.60 -13.84 -16.23
C LEU A 192 -11.23 -13.35 -15.80
N THR A 193 -10.14 -13.97 -16.26
CA THR A 193 -8.79 -13.49 -16.03
C THR A 193 -8.59 -12.06 -16.52
N ILE A 194 -9.06 -11.73 -17.73
CA ILE A 194 -9.00 -10.36 -18.26
C ILE A 194 -9.77 -9.39 -17.36
N ILE A 195 -11.02 -9.72 -17.00
CA ILE A 195 -11.86 -8.85 -16.18
C ILE A 195 -11.18 -8.55 -14.83
N ILE A 196 -10.72 -9.58 -14.13
CA ILE A 196 -10.10 -9.44 -12.81
C ILE A 196 -8.78 -8.66 -12.92
N THR A 197 -7.96 -8.96 -13.92
CA THR A 197 -6.68 -8.29 -14.13
C THR A 197 -6.87 -6.80 -14.46
N LEU A 198 -7.91 -6.43 -15.24
CA LEU A 198 -8.24 -5.03 -15.50
C LEU A 198 -8.68 -4.28 -14.24
N LEU A 199 -9.52 -4.90 -13.39
CA LEU A 199 -9.93 -4.30 -12.12
C LEU A 199 -8.74 -4.07 -11.18
N PHE A 200 -7.82 -5.02 -11.13
CA PHE A 200 -6.63 -4.89 -10.32
C PHE A 200 -5.64 -3.88 -10.89
N GLY A 201 -5.42 -3.88 -12.19
CA GLY A 201 -4.59 -2.88 -12.89
C GLY A 201 -5.05 -1.45 -12.60
N LYS A 202 -6.38 -1.22 -12.59
CA LYS A 202 -6.96 0.07 -12.18
C LYS A 202 -6.57 0.44 -10.74
N THR A 203 -6.62 -0.50 -9.81
CA THR A 203 -6.22 -0.29 -8.41
C THR A 203 -4.73 0.04 -8.31
N ALA A 204 -3.87 -0.72 -9.00
CA ALA A 204 -2.43 -0.48 -9.03
C ALA A 204 -2.07 0.91 -9.58
N ILE A 205 -2.75 1.35 -10.65
CA ILE A 205 -2.56 2.71 -11.20
C ILE A 205 -2.97 3.79 -10.18
N ALA A 206 -4.10 3.59 -9.48
CA ALA A 206 -4.52 4.51 -8.42
C ALA A 206 -3.50 4.58 -7.27
N SER A 207 -2.93 3.44 -6.88
CA SER A 207 -1.89 3.36 -5.85
C SER A 207 -0.60 4.08 -6.28
N ILE A 208 -0.16 3.92 -7.55
CA ILE A 208 0.97 4.70 -8.10
C ILE A 208 0.70 6.20 -7.98
N LYS A 209 -0.50 6.64 -8.38
CA LYS A 209 -0.87 8.07 -8.30
C LYS A 209 -0.76 8.58 -6.86
N ASN A 210 -1.21 7.81 -5.87
CA ASN A 210 -1.09 8.17 -4.46
C ASN A 210 0.37 8.23 -4.01
N CYS A 211 1.19 7.24 -4.36
CA CYS A 211 2.62 7.24 -4.03
C CYS A 211 3.37 8.42 -4.68
N VAL A 212 3.05 8.76 -5.93
CA VAL A 212 3.62 9.95 -6.60
C VAL A 212 3.21 11.23 -5.89
N ARG A 213 1.96 11.35 -5.42
CA ARG A 213 1.52 12.49 -4.61
C ARG A 213 2.31 12.59 -3.30
N GLU A 214 2.60 11.45 -2.64
CA GLU A 214 3.44 11.43 -1.43
C GLU A 214 4.89 11.84 -1.73
N ILE A 215 5.47 11.40 -2.86
CA ILE A 215 6.82 11.83 -3.29
C ILE A 215 6.87 13.34 -3.52
N LEU A 216 5.80 13.91 -4.06
CA LEU A 216 5.67 15.35 -4.30
C LEU A 216 5.22 16.14 -3.06
N SER A 217 5.21 15.51 -1.89
CA SER A 217 4.77 16.13 -0.62
C SER A 217 3.38 16.76 -0.70
N ALA A 218 2.46 16.13 -1.45
CA ALA A 218 1.11 16.62 -1.59
C ALA A 218 0.31 16.49 -0.28
N THR A 219 -0.71 17.31 -0.16
CA THR A 219 -1.65 17.31 0.98
C THR A 219 -2.21 15.90 1.23
N PRO A 220 -2.20 15.44 2.49
CA PRO A 220 -2.74 14.13 2.89
C PRO A 220 -4.25 13.99 2.59
N PRO A 221 -4.83 12.78 2.74
CA PRO A 221 -6.28 12.58 2.66
C PRO A 221 -7.04 13.51 3.62
N LYS A 222 -8.22 13.95 3.19
CA LYS A 222 -9.03 14.95 3.90
C LYS A 222 -9.29 14.58 5.37
N GLU A 223 -9.58 13.31 5.65
CA GLU A 223 -9.85 12.84 7.02
C GLU A 223 -8.68 13.09 7.96
N LEU A 224 -7.45 12.89 7.46
CA LEU A 224 -6.23 13.14 8.24
C LEU A 224 -5.96 14.63 8.41
N CYS A 225 -6.21 15.43 7.38
CA CYS A 225 -6.10 16.88 7.46
C CYS A 225 -7.10 17.45 8.47
N ASP A 226 -8.37 17.04 8.39
CA ASP A 226 -9.43 17.49 9.29
C ASP A 226 -9.12 17.13 10.75
N LEU A 227 -8.59 15.90 11.00
CA LEU A 227 -8.19 15.46 12.33
C LEU A 227 -7.05 16.33 12.91
N ILE A 228 -6.00 16.59 12.12
CA ILE A 228 -4.86 17.40 12.55
C ILE A 228 -5.32 18.84 12.80
N THR A 229 -6.06 19.41 11.84
CA THR A 229 -6.58 20.79 11.94
C THR A 229 -7.50 20.97 13.14
N ALA A 230 -8.39 20.02 13.44
CA ALA A 230 -9.29 20.09 14.60
C ALA A 230 -8.50 20.11 15.91
N LYS A 231 -7.51 19.21 16.08
CA LYS A 231 -6.65 19.17 17.27
C LYS A 231 -5.81 20.42 17.45
N THR A 232 -5.34 21.01 16.37
CA THR A 232 -4.54 22.23 16.41
C THR A 232 -5.43 23.45 16.75
N ARG A 233 -6.63 23.54 16.15
CA ARG A 233 -7.58 24.61 16.45
C ARG A 233 -8.05 24.60 17.90
N GLU A 234 -8.22 23.44 18.53
CA GLU A 234 -8.59 23.34 19.94
C GLU A 234 -7.57 24.04 20.84
N ILE A 235 -6.26 23.89 20.52
CA ILE A 235 -5.19 24.58 21.27
C ILE A 235 -5.13 26.06 20.91
N ASN A 236 -5.26 26.37 19.62
CA ASN A 236 -5.17 27.75 19.11
C ASN A 236 -6.25 28.68 19.68
N GLN A 237 -7.40 28.13 20.11
CA GLN A 237 -8.45 28.93 20.78
C GLN A 237 -7.98 29.62 22.08
N ASN A 238 -6.89 29.12 22.68
CA ASN A 238 -6.32 29.70 23.90
C ASN A 238 -5.36 30.86 23.61
N TYR A 239 -5.08 31.13 22.33
CA TYR A 239 -4.12 32.13 21.88
C TYR A 239 -4.79 33.06 20.85
N GLU A 240 -4.36 34.30 20.79
CA GLU A 240 -4.81 35.25 19.79
C GLU A 240 -3.75 35.37 18.70
N PHE A 241 -4.10 34.95 17.46
CA PHE A 241 -3.29 35.09 16.27
C PHE A 241 -3.96 36.04 15.28
N VAL A 242 -3.14 36.79 14.54
CA VAL A 242 -3.64 37.63 13.44
C VAL A 242 -4.04 36.74 12.27
N ASP A 243 -3.22 35.72 11.98
CA ASP A 243 -3.50 34.71 10.96
C ASP A 243 -2.72 33.42 11.27
N GLU A 244 -3.18 32.31 10.70
CA GLU A 244 -2.54 31.01 10.82
C GLU A 244 -2.48 30.31 9.47
N ILE A 245 -1.28 29.85 9.08
CA ILE A 245 -1.06 29.12 7.83
C ILE A 245 -0.65 27.70 8.14
N PHE A 246 -1.44 26.76 7.61
CA PHE A 246 -1.25 25.33 7.76
C PHE A 246 -0.75 24.70 6.48
N ARG A 247 0.39 24.01 6.55
CA ARG A 247 0.88 23.16 5.48
C ARG A 247 1.08 21.75 6.00
N LEU A 248 0.43 20.81 5.37
CA LEU A 248 0.46 19.40 5.75
C LEU A 248 0.89 18.55 4.55
N ALA A 249 1.87 17.66 4.77
CA ALA A 249 2.25 16.65 3.79
C ALA A 249 2.43 15.29 4.47
N LYS A 250 2.13 14.22 3.73
CA LYS A 250 2.43 12.84 4.16
C LYS A 250 3.43 12.24 3.20
N VAL A 251 4.51 11.68 3.74
CA VAL A 251 5.56 11.02 2.96
C VAL A 251 5.91 9.70 3.64
N GLY A 252 5.43 8.58 3.08
CA GLY A 252 5.57 7.26 3.69
C GLY A 252 4.95 7.23 5.10
N ASN A 253 5.73 6.79 6.09
CA ASN A 253 5.32 6.77 7.51
C ASN A 253 5.50 8.12 8.23
N LYS A 254 5.88 9.19 7.54
CA LYS A 254 6.15 10.51 8.11
C LYS A 254 5.09 11.52 7.74
N ILE A 255 4.62 12.28 8.73
CA ILE A 255 3.78 13.46 8.51
C ILE A 255 4.63 14.70 8.74
N ILE A 256 4.62 15.61 7.77
CA ILE A 256 5.23 16.93 7.84
C ILE A 256 4.10 17.91 8.15
N ILE A 257 4.25 18.60 9.25
CA ILE A 257 3.30 19.61 9.75
C ILE A 257 4.07 20.91 9.88
N GLU A 258 3.70 21.89 9.08
CA GLU A 258 4.26 23.23 9.15
C GLU A 258 3.15 24.21 9.53
N LEU A 259 3.39 24.94 10.59
CA LEU A 259 2.46 25.90 11.17
C LEU A 259 3.17 27.25 11.26
N ASP A 260 2.66 28.23 10.53
CA ASP A 260 3.15 29.60 10.58
C ASP A 260 2.09 30.46 11.25
N TYR A 261 2.42 31.00 12.41
CA TYR A 261 1.57 31.90 13.17
C TYR A 261 1.98 33.34 12.95
N VAL A 262 1.03 34.16 12.53
CA VAL A 262 1.20 35.62 12.43
C VAL A 262 0.72 36.24 13.74
N ILE A 263 1.62 36.90 14.46
CA ILE A 263 1.35 37.54 15.75
C ILE A 263 1.56 39.04 15.66
N GLU A 264 0.79 39.81 16.44
CA GLU A 264 0.97 41.23 16.52
C GLU A 264 2.17 41.59 17.43
N ALA A 265 2.93 42.60 17.03
CA ALA A 265 4.09 43.04 17.83
C ALA A 265 3.64 43.55 19.20
N GLY A 266 4.28 43.08 20.28
CA GLY A 266 3.90 43.43 21.67
C GLY A 266 2.89 42.48 22.30
N PHE A 267 2.55 41.37 21.64
CA PHE A 267 1.61 40.37 22.13
C PHE A 267 2.26 39.37 23.11
N ALA A 268 1.43 38.60 23.85
CA ALA A 268 1.90 37.64 24.87
C ALA A 268 2.88 36.59 24.34
N LEU A 269 2.89 36.30 23.03
CA LEU A 269 3.81 35.35 22.36
C LEU A 269 5.14 35.95 21.89
N ASP A 270 5.47 37.18 22.28
CA ASP A 270 6.79 37.80 22.00
C ASP A 270 7.94 37.06 22.69
N SER A 271 7.65 36.29 23.74
CA SER A 271 8.65 35.55 24.50
C SER A 271 8.88 34.17 23.89
N ILE A 272 10.14 33.80 23.64
CA ILE A 272 10.54 32.44 23.22
C ILE A 272 9.98 31.37 24.18
N VAL A 273 9.87 31.68 25.48
CA VAL A 273 9.32 30.75 26.48
C VAL A 273 7.87 30.42 26.21
N MET A 274 7.06 31.41 25.84
CA MET A 274 5.64 31.20 25.48
C MET A 274 5.49 30.44 24.16
N GLN A 275 6.32 30.77 23.17
CA GLN A 275 6.39 30.03 21.90
C GLN A 275 6.76 28.56 22.12
N ASP A 276 7.71 28.27 22.99
CA ASP A 276 8.10 26.91 23.34
C ASP A 276 7.00 26.16 24.13
N GLN A 277 6.21 26.87 24.92
CA GLN A 277 5.05 26.27 25.57
C GLN A 277 4.01 25.82 24.53
N LEU A 278 3.63 26.68 23.58
CA LEU A 278 2.72 26.33 22.49
C LEU A 278 3.25 25.16 21.65
N ARG A 279 4.57 25.15 21.32
CA ARG A 279 5.20 24.02 20.63
C ARG A 279 5.02 22.71 21.39
N LYS A 280 5.19 22.71 22.71
CA LYS A 280 5.02 21.53 23.56
C LYS A 280 3.57 21.07 23.61
N GLU A 281 2.60 21.97 23.71
CA GLU A 281 1.17 21.67 23.73
C GLU A 281 0.74 21.02 22.40
N LEU A 282 1.10 21.61 21.26
CA LEU A 282 0.81 21.09 19.92
C LEU A 282 1.47 19.73 19.69
N THR A 283 2.74 19.58 20.06
CA THR A 283 3.47 18.30 19.92
C THR A 283 2.80 17.21 20.76
N SER A 284 2.34 17.54 21.98
CA SER A 284 1.66 16.59 22.88
C SER A 284 0.29 16.18 22.34
N ALA A 285 -0.49 17.11 21.81
CA ALA A 285 -1.81 16.83 21.23
C ALA A 285 -1.73 15.93 20.01
N LEU A 286 -0.66 16.09 19.22
CA LEU A 286 -0.42 15.29 18.01
C LEU A 286 0.33 13.99 18.30
N ALA A 287 0.81 13.76 19.54
CA ALA A 287 1.60 12.57 19.89
C ALA A 287 0.88 11.24 19.61
N GLN A 288 -0.45 11.20 19.72
CA GLN A 288 -1.26 9.98 19.54
C GLN A 288 -1.39 9.52 18.07
N LEU A 289 -1.02 10.36 17.09
CA LEU A 289 -1.05 9.95 15.69
C LEU A 289 -0.05 8.82 15.42
N PRO A 290 -0.43 7.76 14.68
CA PRO A 290 0.41 6.58 14.45
C PRO A 290 1.54 6.79 13.41
N TYR A 291 1.97 8.02 13.20
CA TYR A 291 2.98 8.42 12.23
C TYR A 291 4.20 9.02 12.90
N GLU A 292 5.36 8.92 12.27
CA GLU A 292 6.51 9.75 12.60
C GLU A 292 6.18 11.21 12.24
N LYS A 293 6.54 12.16 13.10
CA LYS A 293 6.13 13.56 12.95
C LYS A 293 7.35 14.45 12.76
N TRP A 294 7.25 15.29 11.74
CA TRP A 294 8.13 16.44 11.57
C TRP A 294 7.26 17.69 11.76
N ILE A 295 7.36 18.30 12.94
CA ILE A 295 6.56 19.47 13.28
C ILE A 295 7.48 20.68 13.28
N ASN A 296 7.18 21.64 12.43
CA ASN A 296 7.84 22.94 12.40
C ASN A 296 6.81 24.02 12.73
N ILE A 297 7.12 24.89 13.68
CA ILE A 297 6.23 25.95 14.14
C ILE A 297 7.00 27.26 14.12
N ASN A 298 6.60 28.14 13.23
CA ASN A 298 7.21 29.44 13.02
C ASN A 298 6.29 30.54 13.55
N PHE A 299 6.90 31.64 13.98
CA PHE A 299 6.21 32.85 14.41
C PHE A 299 6.75 34.03 13.64
N THR A 300 5.88 34.87 13.13
CA THR A 300 6.25 36.09 12.40
C THR A 300 5.24 37.19 12.68
N SER A 301 5.67 38.45 12.57
CA SER A 301 4.76 39.59 12.57
C SER A 301 4.37 40.07 11.17
N ASP A 302 4.91 39.40 10.12
CA ASP A 302 4.71 39.76 8.73
C ASP A 302 3.98 38.65 7.99
N LEU A 303 2.75 38.91 7.55
CA LEU A 303 1.94 37.96 6.79
C LEU A 303 2.59 37.58 5.45
N GLN A 304 3.34 38.50 4.81
CA GLN A 304 3.99 38.21 3.55
C GLN A 304 5.12 37.19 3.73
N LEU A 305 5.86 37.26 4.85
CA LEU A 305 6.88 36.26 5.18
C LEU A 305 6.26 34.89 5.44
N ALA A 306 5.13 34.83 6.13
CA ALA A 306 4.42 33.56 6.35
C ALA A 306 3.89 32.93 5.05
N GLN A 307 3.50 33.73 4.07
CA GLN A 307 2.97 33.28 2.78
C GLN A 307 4.06 32.87 1.79
N HIS A 308 5.23 33.53 1.82
CA HIS A 308 6.31 33.36 0.86
C HIS A 308 7.40 32.37 1.25
N LEU A 309 7.32 31.75 2.40
CA LEU A 309 8.18 30.63 2.79
C LEU A 309 7.85 29.32 2.05
N SER A 310 7.17 29.40 0.93
CA SER A 310 6.84 28.28 0.04
C SER A 310 7.67 28.29 -1.25
#